data_3989f0840c2821a83c8d425067d860cb
#
_entry.id   3989f0840c2821a83c8d425067d860cb
#
_cell.length_a   1.000
_cell.length_b   1.000
_cell.length_c   1.000
_cell.angle_alpha   90.00
_cell.angle_beta   90.00
_cell.angle_gamma   90.00
#
_symmetry.space_group_name_H-M   'P 1'
#
loop_
_entity.id
_entity.type
_entity.pdbx_description
1 polymer ?
#
loop_
_entity_poly.entity_id
_entity_poly.type
_entity_poly.pdbx_seq_one_letter_code
_entity_poly.pdbx_strand_id
1 'polypeptide(L)'
;MKLIENNIQKIIDLCKRHKVHKLFVFGSVLTNRFNDDSDVDLVVDFNKAEVEDYFDNYFDFKYSLQDLLGREIDLLEEQTIRNPYLKKNVDSTKMLIYG
;
A
#
# COMPACT_ATOMS: atom_id res chain seq x y z
N MET A 1 -4.24 -0.70 -14.09
CA MET A 1 -4.06 -1.36 -12.79
C MET A 1 -4.09 -2.89 -12.82
N LYS A 2 -3.67 -3.46 -13.92
CA LYS A 2 -3.68 -4.93 -14.03
C LYS A 2 -2.82 -5.63 -12.98
N LEU A 3 -1.69 -5.01 -12.59
CA LEU A 3 -0.83 -5.58 -11.56
C LEU A 3 -1.59 -5.80 -10.25
N ILE A 4 -2.36 -4.82 -9.83
CA ILE A 4 -3.18 -4.91 -8.60
C ILE A 4 -4.33 -5.89 -8.81
N GLU A 5 -5.07 -5.76 -9.91
CA GLU A 5 -6.23 -6.62 -10.19
C GLU A 5 -5.84 -8.09 -10.28
N ASN A 6 -4.74 -8.40 -10.94
CA ASN A 6 -4.26 -9.77 -11.11
C ASN A 6 -3.82 -10.42 -9.80
N ASN A 7 -3.54 -9.61 -8.78
CA ASN A 7 -3.07 -10.09 -7.48
C ASN A 7 -4.01 -9.74 -6.34
N ILE A 8 -5.22 -9.27 -6.64
CA ILE A 8 -6.10 -8.67 -5.63
C ILE A 8 -6.41 -9.62 -4.47
N GLN A 9 -6.69 -10.89 -4.74
CA GLN A 9 -7.02 -11.83 -3.68
C GLN A 9 -5.84 -12.07 -2.75
N LYS A 10 -4.63 -12.19 -3.29
CA LYS A 10 -3.42 -12.37 -2.50
C LYS A 10 -3.08 -11.11 -1.69
N ILE A 11 -3.33 -9.94 -2.27
CA ILE A 11 -3.17 -8.67 -1.54
C ILE A 11 -4.14 -8.61 -0.37
N ILE A 12 -5.40 -8.97 -0.57
CA ILE A 12 -6.41 -9.01 0.49
C ILE A 12 -5.99 -9.97 1.60
N ASP A 13 -5.49 -11.15 1.24
CA ASP A 13 -5.02 -12.14 2.21
C ASP A 13 -3.85 -11.60 3.05
N LEU A 14 -2.91 -10.91 2.41
CA LEU A 14 -1.80 -10.25 3.12
C LEU A 14 -2.31 -9.16 4.06
N CYS A 15 -3.29 -8.36 3.62
CA CYS A 15 -3.89 -7.33 4.45
C CYS A 15 -4.52 -7.92 5.72
N LYS A 16 -5.27 -8.99 5.57
CA LYS A 16 -5.91 -9.67 6.70
C LYS A 16 -4.87 -10.22 7.68
N ARG A 17 -3.83 -10.85 7.15
CA ARG A 17 -2.77 -11.45 7.96
C ARG A 17 -1.99 -10.41 8.75
N HIS A 18 -1.83 -9.21 8.18
CA HIS A 18 -1.03 -8.14 8.80
C HIS A 18 -1.87 -7.09 9.52
N LYS A 19 -3.16 -7.37 9.75
CA LYS A 19 -4.05 -6.48 10.52
C LYS A 19 -4.19 -5.11 9.87
N VAL A 20 -4.28 -5.08 8.56
CA VAL A 20 -4.53 -3.86 7.81
C VAL A 20 -6.01 -3.48 7.96
N HIS A 21 -6.26 -2.20 8.25
CA HIS A 21 -7.61 -1.64 8.26
C HIS A 21 -8.00 -1.17 6.86
N LYS A 22 -7.13 -0.38 6.23
CA LYS A 22 -7.33 0.10 4.87
C LYS A 22 -6.02 0.13 4.10
N LEU A 23 -6.09 -0.18 2.80
CA LEU A 23 -4.97 -0.07 1.89
C LEU A 23 -5.41 0.67 0.64
N PHE A 24 -4.65 1.68 0.26
CA PHE A 24 -4.89 2.48 -0.95
C PHE A 24 -3.69 2.41 -1.87
N VAL A 25 -3.93 2.57 -3.17
CA VAL A 25 -2.87 2.78 -4.16
C VAL A 25 -2.97 4.22 -4.67
N PHE A 26 -1.82 4.83 -4.94
CA PHE A 26 -1.75 6.17 -5.52
C PHE A 26 -0.53 6.30 -6.42
N GLY A 27 -0.33 7.48 -7.01
CA GLY A 27 0.88 7.77 -7.78
C GLY A 27 0.91 7.16 -9.16
N SER A 28 2.10 6.74 -9.61
CA SER A 28 2.37 6.36 -11.01
C SER A 28 1.54 5.17 -11.49
N VAL A 29 1.19 4.24 -10.60
CA VAL A 29 0.41 3.05 -10.98
C VAL A 29 -0.98 3.43 -11.52
N LEU A 30 -1.48 4.61 -11.19
CA LEU A 30 -2.77 5.13 -11.64
C LEU A 30 -2.66 5.93 -12.95
N THR A 31 -1.48 6.00 -13.55
CA THR A 31 -1.22 6.80 -14.75
C THR A 31 -0.65 5.95 -15.87
N ASN A 32 -0.63 6.50 -17.09
CA ASN A 32 0.00 5.88 -18.26
C ASN A 32 1.54 5.82 -18.16
N ARG A 33 2.12 6.45 -17.16
CA ARG A 33 3.57 6.44 -16.94
C ARG A 33 4.06 5.20 -16.22
N PHE A 34 3.15 4.40 -15.70
CA PHE A 34 3.51 3.16 -15.01
C PHE A 34 4.13 2.17 -15.99
N ASN A 35 5.31 1.65 -15.64
CA ASN A 35 6.04 0.67 -16.45
C ASN A 35 6.73 -0.36 -15.55
N ASP A 36 7.53 -1.24 -16.14
CA ASP A 36 8.17 -2.34 -15.41
C ASP A 36 9.20 -1.87 -14.36
N ASP A 37 9.70 -0.63 -14.50
CA ASP A 37 10.68 -0.06 -13.56
C ASP A 37 10.05 0.85 -12.51
N SER A 38 8.73 1.07 -12.58
CA SER A 38 8.04 1.95 -11.65
C SER A 38 7.83 1.29 -10.30
N ASP A 39 8.02 2.05 -9.22
CA ASP A 39 7.63 1.64 -7.88
C ASP A 39 6.10 1.66 -7.74
N VAL A 40 5.60 0.85 -6.84
CA VAL A 40 4.18 0.88 -6.48
C VAL A 40 4.03 1.70 -5.20
N ASP A 41 3.27 2.77 -5.28
CA ASP A 41 3.03 3.68 -4.15
C ASP A 41 1.74 3.29 -3.44
N LEU A 42 1.84 2.90 -2.18
CA LEU A 42 0.71 2.48 -1.37
C LEU A 42 0.62 3.30 -0.09
N VAL A 43 -0.60 3.50 0.36
CA VAL A 43 -0.87 4.08 1.69
C VAL A 43 -1.59 3.02 2.51
N VAL A 44 -1.08 2.75 3.70
CA VAL A 44 -1.64 1.77 4.61
C VAL A 44 -2.12 2.42 5.90
N ASP A 45 -3.25 1.94 6.38
CA ASP A 45 -3.74 2.21 7.73
C ASP A 45 -3.91 0.86 8.43
N PHE A 46 -3.06 0.59 9.43
CA PHE A 46 -3.14 -0.63 10.21
C PHE A 46 -4.15 -0.48 11.35
N ASN A 47 -4.78 -1.59 11.73
CA ASN A 47 -5.56 -1.67 12.94
C ASN A 47 -4.60 -1.84 14.13
N LYS A 48 -4.11 -0.73 14.66
CA LYS A 48 -3.01 -0.71 15.64
C LYS A 48 -3.36 -1.44 16.93
N ALA A 49 -4.62 -1.49 17.29
CA ALA A 49 -5.06 -2.21 18.49
C ALA A 49 -4.81 -3.73 18.39
N GLU A 50 -4.70 -4.25 17.17
CA GLU A 50 -4.49 -5.67 16.91
C GLU A 50 -3.03 -6.03 16.61
N VAL A 51 -2.16 -5.04 16.44
CA VAL A 51 -0.76 -5.25 16.08
C VAL A 51 0.09 -5.26 17.34
N GLU A 52 0.76 -6.40 17.62
CA GLU A 52 1.63 -6.53 18.80
C GLU A 52 2.99 -5.85 18.59
N ASP A 53 3.63 -6.14 17.47
CA ASP A 53 4.91 -5.54 17.10
C ASP A 53 4.74 -4.77 15.79
N TYR A 54 4.58 -3.45 15.91
CA TYR A 54 4.28 -2.60 14.77
C TYR A 54 5.40 -2.60 13.73
N PHE A 55 6.63 -2.46 14.19
CA PHE A 55 7.80 -2.39 13.30
C PHE A 55 7.93 -3.66 12.45
N ASP A 56 7.91 -4.82 13.09
CA ASP A 56 8.02 -6.10 12.39
C ASP A 56 6.84 -6.32 11.46
N ASN A 57 5.64 -5.98 11.89
CA ASN A 57 4.43 -6.13 11.07
C ASN A 57 4.48 -5.27 9.82
N TYR A 58 4.93 -4.02 9.95
CA TYR A 58 5.07 -3.09 8.84
C TYR A 58 6.03 -3.62 7.78
N PHE A 59 7.23 -4.01 8.18
CA PHE A 59 8.24 -4.49 7.23
C PHE A 59 7.88 -5.85 6.64
N ASP A 60 7.30 -6.74 7.43
CA ASP A 60 6.84 -8.03 6.92
C ASP A 60 5.76 -7.85 5.84
N PHE A 61 4.82 -6.95 6.07
CA PHE A 61 3.79 -6.61 5.09
C PHE A 61 4.40 -6.01 3.82
N LYS A 62 5.29 -5.04 3.98
CA LYS A 62 5.98 -4.39 2.85
C LYS A 62 6.74 -5.40 2.00
N TYR A 63 7.57 -6.23 2.62
CA TYR A 63 8.39 -7.20 1.88
C TYR A 63 7.54 -8.29 1.25
N SER A 64 6.47 -8.71 1.90
CA SER A 64 5.52 -9.67 1.31
C SER A 64 4.86 -9.11 0.05
N LEU A 65 4.51 -7.83 0.06
CA LEU A 65 3.99 -7.16 -1.13
C LEU A 65 5.04 -7.06 -2.23
N GLN A 66 6.28 -6.75 -1.88
CA GLN A 66 7.38 -6.72 -2.86
C GLN A 66 7.59 -8.07 -3.52
N ASP A 67 7.57 -9.14 -2.74
CA ASP A 67 7.70 -10.50 -3.27
C ASP A 67 6.52 -10.87 -4.16
N LEU A 68 5.31 -10.53 -3.74
CA LEU A 68 4.10 -10.83 -4.50
C LEU A 68 4.06 -10.10 -5.84
N LEU A 69 4.37 -8.81 -5.83
CA LEU A 69 4.22 -7.95 -7.00
C LEU A 69 5.48 -7.89 -7.87
N GLY A 70 6.63 -8.34 -7.35
CA GLY A 70 7.90 -8.28 -8.06
C GLY A 70 8.39 -6.86 -8.30
N ARG A 71 8.03 -5.94 -7.40
CA ARG A 71 8.33 -4.51 -7.53
C ARG A 71 8.75 -3.93 -6.20
N GLU A 72 9.52 -2.85 -6.25
CA GLU A 72 9.73 -2.01 -5.07
C GLU A 72 8.40 -1.38 -4.66
N ILE A 73 8.14 -1.41 -3.36
CA ILE A 73 6.92 -0.85 -2.78
C ILE A 73 7.30 0.35 -1.92
N ASP A 74 6.70 1.50 -2.22
CA ASP A 74 6.78 2.66 -1.35
C ASP A 74 5.51 2.64 -0.48
N LEU A 75 5.68 2.19 0.77
CA LEU A 75 4.55 1.98 1.68
C LEU A 75 4.51 3.10 2.71
N LEU A 76 3.59 4.04 2.52
CA LEU A 76 3.38 5.16 3.44
C LEU A 76 2.31 4.79 4.45
N GLU A 77 2.54 5.14 5.70
CA GLU A 77 1.52 5.05 6.73
C GLU A 77 0.68 6.33 6.70
N GLU A 78 -0.64 6.19 6.58
CA GLU A 78 -1.56 7.33 6.41
C GLU A 78 -1.37 8.41 7.47
N GLN A 79 -1.24 8.01 8.74
CA GLN A 79 -1.16 8.95 9.85
C GLN A 79 0.19 9.69 9.95
N THR A 80 1.21 9.23 9.24
CA THR A 80 2.53 9.86 9.26
C THR A 80 2.75 10.84 8.11
N ILE A 81 1.80 10.97 7.20
CA ILE A 81 1.89 11.94 6.11
C ILE A 81 1.65 13.33 6.66
N ARG A 82 2.74 14.11 6.84
CA ARG A 82 2.68 15.43 7.45
C ARG A 82 2.79 16.57 6.45
N ASN A 83 3.41 16.32 5.30
CA ASN A 83 3.52 17.33 4.25
C ASN A 83 2.14 17.60 3.66
N PRO A 84 1.61 18.84 3.78
CA PRO A 84 0.25 19.13 3.34
C PRO A 84 0.04 18.96 1.84
N TYR A 85 1.07 19.21 1.02
CA TYR A 85 0.96 19.01 -0.42
C TYR A 85 0.91 17.55 -0.79
N LEU A 86 1.74 16.72 -0.15
CA LEU A 86 1.71 15.28 -0.35
C LEU A 86 0.38 14.70 0.13
N LYS A 87 -0.09 15.10 1.30
CA LYS A 87 -1.37 14.64 1.84
C LYS A 87 -2.52 14.97 0.90
N LYS A 88 -2.56 16.18 0.39
CA LYS A 88 -3.60 16.59 -0.55
C LYS A 88 -3.56 15.77 -1.84
N ASN A 89 -2.35 15.56 -2.38
CA ASN A 89 -2.17 14.76 -3.59
C ASN A 89 -2.62 13.32 -3.37
N VAL A 90 -2.20 12.70 -2.28
CA VAL A 90 -2.57 11.33 -1.93
C VAL A 90 -4.09 11.25 -1.76
N ASP A 91 -4.69 12.12 -0.95
CA ASP A 91 -6.13 12.09 -0.67
C ASP A 91 -6.99 12.30 -1.91
N SER A 92 -6.51 13.09 -2.87
CA SER A 92 -7.26 13.37 -4.09
C SER A 92 -7.12 12.28 -5.17
N THR A 93 -6.06 11.48 -5.13
CA THR A 93 -5.75 10.50 -6.18
C THR A 93 -5.83 9.05 -5.72
N LYS A 94 -5.78 8.79 -4.42
CA LYS A 94 -5.73 7.41 -3.91
C LYS A 94 -6.99 6.62 -4.26
N MET A 95 -6.80 5.35 -4.53
CA MET A 95 -7.89 4.39 -4.77
C MET A 95 -7.83 3.27 -3.74
N LEU A 96 -8.98 2.95 -3.16
CA LEU A 96 -9.08 1.91 -2.15
C LEU A 96 -8.87 0.52 -2.78
N ILE A 97 -7.96 -0.26 -2.19
CA ILE A 97 -7.75 -1.67 -2.54
C ILE A 97 -8.45 -2.57 -1.52
N TYR A 98 -8.32 -2.25 -0.24
CA TYR A 98 -8.83 -3.08 0.85
C TYR A 98 -9.40 -2.21 1.96
N GLY A 99 -10.51 -2.62 2.52
CA GLY A 99 -11.20 -1.89 3.59
C GLY A 99 -12.52 -1.21 3.16
#